data_6c71fedfe1d464dd23f8a04e44c793b7
#
_entry.id   6c71fedfe1d464dd23f8a04e44c793b7
#
_cell.length_a   1.000
_cell.length_b   1.000
_cell.length_c   1.000
_cell.angle_alpha   90.00
_cell.angle_beta   90.00
_cell.angle_gamma   90.00
#
_symmetry.space_group_name_H-M   'P 1'
#
loop_
_entity.id
_entity.type
_entity.pdbx_description
1 polymer ?
#
loop_
_entity_poly.entity_id
_entity_poly.type
_entity_poly.pdbx_seq_one_letter_code
_entity_poly.pdbx_strand_id
1 'polypeptide(L)'
;MKELAAELRKYKQVFVVCDRNVEGFAREVTGLRTDGRSGEPGGLLAITADEAHKTIDTVMQICRWLLEMGADREALVLAVGGGVTTDMAGFAASIYKRGIRYANVPTTLLSMVDAGIGGKTGVNLDGFKNLLGVIRQPEFTAIFPEALQTLPEKEFRSGLAEMLKTFIIKNPSHAYERTVAEGPLPELIQMAAGIKQEIVEKDEFEAGMRRKLNLGHTWGHAIEWRLPGAYSHGEAVAIGMVQAARYAERFGIAEEEGLAARIGKDLKACGLPTELPCPVSELLPAIAKDKKAQNGQIRLVLPVRIGKVVVKKVDPSTL
;
A
#
# COMPACT_ATOMS: atom_id res chain seq x y z
N MET A 1 18.00 3.09 -12.13
CA MET A 1 17.72 2.80 -13.58
C MET A 1 18.67 1.78 -14.19
N LYS A 2 20.01 1.93 -14.13
CA LYS A 2 20.95 0.92 -14.72
C LYS A 2 20.77 -0.49 -14.14
N GLU A 3 20.49 -0.61 -12.85
CA GLU A 3 20.26 -1.89 -12.17
C GLU A 3 18.95 -2.56 -12.62
N LEU A 4 17.87 -1.78 -12.79
CA LEU A 4 16.61 -2.29 -13.34
C LEU A 4 16.82 -2.80 -14.78
N ALA A 5 17.49 -2.05 -15.62
CA ALA A 5 17.79 -2.48 -16.98
C ALA A 5 18.62 -3.78 -17.03
N ALA A 6 19.55 -3.97 -16.09
CA ALA A 6 20.31 -5.20 -15.96
C ALA A 6 19.42 -6.37 -15.50
N GLU A 7 18.50 -6.11 -14.56
CA GLU A 7 17.55 -7.10 -14.07
C GLU A 7 16.58 -7.55 -15.18
N LEU A 8 16.01 -6.61 -15.93
CA LEU A 8 15.06 -6.90 -17.01
C LEU A 8 15.67 -7.75 -18.14
N ARG A 9 16.97 -7.63 -18.42
CA ARG A 9 17.68 -8.46 -19.43
C ARG A 9 17.73 -9.95 -19.10
N LYS A 10 17.42 -10.34 -17.86
CA LYS A 10 17.33 -11.76 -17.49
C LYS A 10 16.07 -12.44 -18.05
N TYR A 11 15.10 -11.67 -18.50
CA TYR A 11 13.81 -12.14 -19.01
C TYR A 11 13.74 -12.00 -20.53
N LYS A 12 13.32 -13.06 -21.22
CA LYS A 12 13.18 -13.06 -22.69
C LYS A 12 12.05 -12.18 -23.18
N GLN A 13 11.02 -12.00 -22.38
CA GLN A 13 9.86 -11.18 -22.68
C GLN A 13 9.50 -10.34 -21.46
N VAL A 14 9.40 -9.02 -21.64
CA VAL A 14 8.98 -8.08 -20.61
C VAL A 14 7.76 -7.29 -21.11
N PHE A 15 6.65 -7.42 -20.41
CA PHE A 15 5.39 -6.72 -20.70
C PHE A 15 5.13 -5.69 -19.63
N VAL A 16 5.12 -4.42 -19.98
CA VAL A 16 4.93 -3.31 -19.06
C VAL A 16 3.45 -2.96 -18.97
N VAL A 17 2.88 -3.01 -17.77
CA VAL A 17 1.56 -2.47 -17.47
C VAL A 17 1.76 -1.23 -16.62
N CYS A 18 1.35 -0.07 -17.10
CA CYS A 18 1.57 1.18 -16.37
C CYS A 18 0.28 1.99 -16.18
N ASP A 19 0.27 2.79 -15.13
CA ASP A 19 -0.70 3.88 -15.01
C ASP A 19 -0.43 4.90 -16.13
N ARG A 20 -1.49 5.32 -16.82
CA ARG A 20 -1.43 6.32 -17.91
C ARG A 20 -0.76 7.61 -17.47
N ASN A 21 -0.93 8.00 -16.21
CA ASN A 21 -0.34 9.22 -15.67
C ASN A 21 1.19 9.18 -15.57
N VAL A 22 1.80 7.99 -15.58
CA VAL A 22 3.25 7.79 -15.48
C VAL A 22 3.82 7.03 -16.68
N GLU A 23 3.13 7.03 -17.82
CA GLU A 23 3.59 6.34 -19.04
C GLU A 23 4.97 6.83 -19.48
N GLY A 24 5.23 8.15 -19.42
CA GLY A 24 6.54 8.72 -19.75
C GLY A 24 7.65 8.15 -18.86
N PHE A 25 7.43 8.10 -17.56
CA PHE A 25 8.35 7.50 -16.61
C PHE A 25 8.54 5.99 -16.86
N ALA A 26 7.45 5.27 -17.15
CA ALA A 26 7.53 3.84 -17.45
C ALA A 26 8.42 3.57 -18.69
N ARG A 27 8.30 4.38 -19.73
CA ARG A 27 9.17 4.29 -20.94
C ARG A 27 10.62 4.61 -20.61
N GLU A 28 10.87 5.64 -19.82
CA GLU A 28 12.21 6.02 -19.40
C GLU A 28 12.93 4.91 -18.64
N VAL A 29 12.29 4.36 -17.58
CA VAL A 29 12.92 3.35 -16.69
C VAL A 29 13.09 1.99 -17.36
N THR A 30 12.27 1.67 -18.37
CA THR A 30 12.34 0.40 -19.10
C THR A 30 13.15 0.49 -20.37
N GLY A 31 13.46 1.70 -20.85
CA GLY A 31 14.12 1.93 -22.14
C GLY A 31 13.25 1.60 -23.36
N LEU A 32 11.94 1.43 -23.18
CA LEU A 32 11.00 1.19 -24.28
C LEU A 32 10.80 2.45 -25.11
N ARG A 33 11.08 2.36 -26.41
CA ARG A 33 10.91 3.49 -27.34
C ARG A 33 9.45 3.70 -27.73
N THR A 34 9.12 4.95 -28.05
CA THR A 34 7.76 5.35 -28.46
C THR A 34 7.35 4.83 -29.84
N ASP A 35 8.34 4.41 -30.68
CA ASP A 35 8.12 3.98 -32.06
C ASP A 35 7.81 2.48 -32.23
N GLY A 36 7.67 1.74 -31.15
CA GLY A 36 7.33 0.31 -31.16
C GLY A 36 8.42 -0.59 -31.79
N ARG A 37 9.58 -0.03 -32.13
CA ARG A 37 10.69 -0.74 -32.74
C ARG A 37 11.79 -1.11 -31.77
N SER A 38 11.43 -1.67 -30.62
CA SER A 38 12.39 -2.44 -29.82
C SER A 38 12.43 -3.84 -30.42
N GLY A 39 13.60 -4.29 -30.87
CA GLY A 39 13.78 -5.67 -31.35
C GLY A 39 13.65 -6.73 -30.28
N GLU A 40 13.10 -6.40 -29.12
CA GLU A 40 12.87 -7.30 -27.99
C GLU A 40 11.38 -7.61 -27.86
N PRO A 41 11.02 -8.90 -27.65
CA PRO A 41 9.64 -9.33 -27.47
C PRO A 41 9.08 -8.76 -26.16
N GLY A 42 8.09 -7.88 -26.27
CA GLY A 42 7.43 -7.21 -25.15
C GLY A 42 6.59 -6.04 -25.63
N GLY A 43 5.97 -5.33 -24.70
CA GLY A 43 5.13 -4.17 -25.03
C GLY A 43 4.79 -3.37 -23.79
N LEU A 44 4.08 -2.24 -23.99
CA LEU A 44 3.57 -1.41 -22.91
C LEU A 44 2.06 -1.21 -23.07
N LEU A 45 1.31 -1.49 -22.02
CA LEU A 45 -0.11 -1.20 -21.89
C LEU A 45 -0.30 -0.12 -20.81
N ALA A 46 -0.78 1.05 -21.23
CA ALA A 46 -1.21 2.09 -20.31
C ALA A 46 -2.69 1.90 -19.93
N ILE A 47 -2.96 1.77 -18.63
CA ILE A 47 -4.30 1.61 -18.07
C ILE A 47 -4.71 2.86 -17.29
N THR A 48 -6.02 3.05 -17.08
CA THR A 48 -6.54 4.00 -16.09
C THR A 48 -6.48 3.31 -14.73
N ALA A 49 -5.69 3.84 -13.81
CA ALA A 49 -5.40 3.20 -12.52
C ALA A 49 -5.94 4.04 -11.35
N ASP A 50 -7.24 4.17 -11.28
CA ASP A 50 -7.97 4.72 -10.15
C ASP A 50 -8.84 3.63 -9.46
N GLU A 51 -9.42 3.97 -8.33
CA GLU A 51 -10.21 3.02 -7.54
C GLU A 51 -11.48 2.54 -8.26
N ALA A 52 -12.05 3.35 -9.17
CA ALA A 52 -13.23 2.97 -9.95
C ALA A 52 -12.89 1.93 -11.03
N HIS A 53 -11.65 1.97 -11.55
CA HIS A 53 -11.16 1.02 -12.55
C HIS A 53 -10.42 -0.19 -11.93
N LYS A 54 -10.33 -0.28 -10.60
CA LYS A 54 -9.76 -1.45 -9.89
C LYS A 54 -10.73 -2.62 -9.93
N THR A 55 -10.96 -3.18 -11.13
CA THR A 55 -11.99 -4.17 -11.42
C THR A 55 -11.44 -5.42 -12.09
N ILE A 56 -12.23 -6.51 -12.07
CA ILE A 56 -11.90 -7.72 -12.80
C ILE A 56 -11.85 -7.48 -14.33
N ASP A 57 -12.64 -6.54 -14.85
CA ASP A 57 -12.65 -6.22 -16.28
C ASP A 57 -11.33 -5.62 -16.74
N THR A 58 -10.72 -4.74 -15.92
CA THR A 58 -9.37 -4.21 -16.19
C THR A 58 -8.32 -5.32 -16.14
N VAL A 59 -8.41 -6.24 -15.19
CA VAL A 59 -7.54 -7.43 -15.12
C VAL A 59 -7.69 -8.30 -16.37
N MET A 60 -8.93 -8.51 -16.83
CA MET A 60 -9.19 -9.26 -18.08
C MET A 60 -8.69 -8.51 -19.32
N GLN A 61 -8.72 -7.18 -19.35
CA GLN A 61 -8.09 -6.37 -20.41
C GLN A 61 -6.58 -6.63 -20.46
N ILE A 62 -5.89 -6.62 -19.30
CA ILE A 62 -4.47 -6.94 -19.21
C ILE A 62 -4.19 -8.36 -19.73
N CYS A 63 -4.98 -9.34 -19.31
CA CYS A 63 -4.82 -10.73 -19.75
C CYS A 63 -5.02 -10.91 -21.26
N ARG A 64 -6.02 -10.24 -21.87
CA ARG A 64 -6.25 -10.28 -23.32
C ARG A 64 -5.09 -9.65 -24.06
N TRP A 65 -4.61 -8.50 -23.61
CA TRP A 65 -3.44 -7.85 -24.20
C TRP A 65 -2.18 -8.73 -24.13
N LEU A 66 -1.92 -9.38 -23.00
CA LEU A 66 -0.81 -10.33 -22.87
C LEU A 66 -0.93 -11.51 -23.87
N LEU A 67 -2.16 -11.98 -24.10
CA LEU A 67 -2.43 -13.05 -25.07
C LEU A 67 -2.18 -12.58 -26.51
N GLU A 68 -2.68 -11.41 -26.88
CA GLU A 68 -2.51 -10.80 -28.20
C GLU A 68 -1.04 -10.53 -28.51
N MET A 69 -0.28 -10.11 -27.50
CA MET A 69 1.16 -9.88 -27.62
C MET A 69 2.02 -11.15 -27.57
N GLY A 70 1.40 -12.32 -27.41
CA GLY A 70 2.10 -13.59 -27.41
C GLY A 70 2.92 -13.89 -26.16
N ALA A 71 2.56 -13.31 -25.00
CA ALA A 71 3.24 -13.59 -23.73
C ALA A 71 3.25 -15.10 -23.43
N ASP A 72 4.42 -15.65 -23.19
CA ASP A 72 4.58 -17.07 -22.79
C ASP A 72 4.60 -17.26 -21.27
N ARG A 73 4.90 -18.47 -20.79
CA ARG A 73 4.95 -18.76 -19.34
C ARG A 73 6.18 -18.23 -18.63
N GLU A 74 7.23 -17.90 -19.39
CA GLU A 74 8.48 -17.35 -18.87
C GLU A 74 8.50 -15.81 -18.89
N ALA A 75 7.45 -15.19 -19.44
CA ALA A 75 7.31 -13.74 -19.50
C ALA A 75 7.27 -13.10 -18.12
N LEU A 76 7.78 -11.86 -18.04
CA LEU A 76 7.66 -10.98 -16.89
C LEU A 76 6.63 -9.88 -17.18
N VAL A 77 5.67 -9.69 -16.29
CA VAL A 77 4.83 -8.49 -16.23
C VAL A 77 5.49 -7.49 -15.29
N LEU A 78 5.85 -6.32 -15.80
CA LEU A 78 6.38 -5.22 -14.98
C LEU A 78 5.27 -4.20 -14.74
N ALA A 79 4.81 -4.08 -13.50
CA ALA A 79 3.83 -3.08 -13.08
C ALA A 79 4.54 -1.76 -12.75
N VAL A 80 4.19 -0.67 -13.45
CA VAL A 80 4.74 0.67 -13.20
C VAL A 80 3.60 1.62 -12.81
N GLY A 81 3.50 1.97 -11.52
CA GLY A 81 2.38 2.78 -11.05
C GLY A 81 2.19 2.78 -9.54
N GLY A 82 1.06 3.31 -9.11
CA GLY A 82 0.62 3.25 -7.72
C GLY A 82 0.10 1.86 -7.31
N GLY A 83 -0.43 1.76 -6.08
CA GLY A 83 -0.96 0.51 -5.52
C GLY A 83 -2.04 -0.13 -6.37
N VAL A 84 -2.92 0.66 -6.99
CA VAL A 84 -3.97 0.16 -7.89
C VAL A 84 -3.36 -0.57 -9.09
N THR A 85 -2.33 0.01 -9.71
CA THR A 85 -1.62 -0.61 -10.85
C THR A 85 -0.93 -1.89 -10.45
N THR A 86 -0.16 -1.87 -9.34
CA THR A 86 0.58 -3.05 -8.88
C THR A 86 -0.35 -4.20 -8.49
N ASP A 87 -1.50 -3.89 -7.86
CA ASP A 87 -2.51 -4.88 -7.49
C ASP A 87 -3.15 -5.54 -8.72
N MET A 88 -3.59 -4.74 -9.70
CA MET A 88 -4.22 -5.27 -10.91
C MET A 88 -3.24 -6.05 -11.79
N ALA A 89 -2.05 -5.52 -12.04
CA ALA A 89 -1.03 -6.18 -12.86
C ALA A 89 -0.52 -7.47 -12.21
N GLY A 90 -0.26 -7.45 -10.89
CA GLY A 90 0.13 -8.62 -10.12
C GLY A 90 -0.96 -9.71 -10.11
N PHE A 91 -2.24 -9.32 -9.99
CA PHE A 91 -3.35 -10.25 -10.06
C PHE A 91 -3.52 -10.83 -11.47
N ALA A 92 -3.44 -10.01 -12.53
CA ALA A 92 -3.46 -10.48 -13.91
C ALA A 92 -2.33 -11.49 -14.18
N ALA A 93 -1.10 -11.18 -13.77
CA ALA A 93 0.02 -12.09 -13.90
C ALA A 93 -0.18 -13.40 -13.13
N SER A 94 -0.85 -13.33 -11.97
CA SER A 94 -1.10 -14.50 -11.13
C SER A 94 -2.12 -15.48 -11.71
N ILE A 95 -3.06 -15.00 -12.53
CA ILE A 95 -4.10 -15.85 -13.15
C ILE A 95 -3.81 -16.19 -14.62
N TYR A 96 -3.06 -15.32 -15.33
CA TYR A 96 -2.71 -15.56 -16.73
C TYR A 96 -1.85 -16.82 -16.86
N LYS A 97 -2.24 -17.77 -17.76
CA LYS A 97 -1.58 -19.07 -17.97
C LYS A 97 -1.31 -19.87 -16.67
N ARG A 98 -2.14 -19.68 -15.63
CA ARG A 98 -1.99 -20.22 -14.26
C ARG A 98 -0.80 -19.64 -13.48
N GLY A 99 -0.37 -18.46 -13.83
CA GLY A 99 0.66 -17.69 -13.18
C GLY A 99 1.93 -17.53 -14.02
N ILE A 100 2.26 -16.28 -14.35
CA ILE A 100 3.53 -15.85 -14.93
C ILE A 100 4.23 -14.91 -13.95
N ARG A 101 5.52 -14.65 -14.16
CA ARG A 101 6.31 -13.76 -13.29
C ARG A 101 5.79 -12.33 -13.34
N TYR A 102 5.92 -11.60 -12.23
CA TYR A 102 5.68 -10.17 -12.20
C TYR A 102 6.65 -9.46 -11.27
N ALA A 103 6.85 -8.17 -11.50
CA ALA A 103 7.66 -7.29 -10.67
C ALA A 103 7.03 -5.90 -10.60
N ASN A 104 7.40 -5.10 -9.60
CA ASN A 104 6.83 -3.80 -9.34
C ASN A 104 7.87 -2.67 -9.47
N VAL A 105 7.45 -1.57 -10.08
CA VAL A 105 8.08 -0.25 -10.03
C VAL A 105 7.05 0.73 -9.47
N PRO A 106 6.96 0.84 -8.14
CA PRO A 106 6.00 1.73 -7.50
C PRO A 106 6.32 3.20 -7.80
N THR A 107 5.29 4.00 -8.11
CA THR A 107 5.44 5.43 -8.45
C THR A 107 4.70 6.37 -7.51
N THR A 108 3.99 5.85 -6.51
CA THR A 108 3.43 6.64 -5.41
C THR A 108 4.17 6.32 -4.12
N LEU A 109 4.26 7.29 -3.19
CA LEU A 109 4.89 7.05 -1.89
C LEU A 109 4.22 5.88 -1.15
N LEU A 110 2.88 5.82 -1.20
CA LEU A 110 2.09 4.71 -0.64
C LEU A 110 2.52 3.35 -1.20
N SER A 111 2.72 3.24 -2.52
CA SER A 111 3.14 1.97 -3.12
C SER A 111 4.60 1.63 -2.85
N MET A 112 5.47 2.64 -2.68
CA MET A 112 6.88 2.45 -2.35
C MET A 112 7.09 1.88 -0.94
N VAL A 113 6.30 2.35 0.04
CA VAL A 113 6.49 1.97 1.45
C VAL A 113 5.49 0.93 1.94
N ASP A 114 4.39 0.71 1.18
CA ASP A 114 3.32 -0.20 1.58
C ASP A 114 2.77 -1.03 0.41
N ALA A 115 1.86 -0.53 -0.42
CA ALA A 115 1.04 -1.34 -1.33
C ALA A 115 1.83 -2.19 -2.32
N GLY A 116 2.96 -1.72 -2.85
CA GLY A 116 3.81 -2.47 -3.80
C GLY A 116 4.64 -3.59 -3.16
N ILE A 117 4.54 -3.80 -1.83
CA ILE A 117 5.34 -4.75 -1.06
C ILE A 117 4.42 -5.74 -0.35
N GLY A 118 4.77 -7.03 -0.43
CA GLY A 118 4.10 -8.08 0.35
C GLY A 118 3.06 -8.89 -0.40
N GLY A 119 3.02 -8.76 -1.74
CA GLY A 119 2.38 -9.71 -2.63
C GLY A 119 0.85 -9.77 -2.57
N LYS A 120 0.18 -8.92 -1.81
CA LYS A 120 -1.28 -8.79 -1.86
C LYS A 120 -1.65 -8.13 -3.18
N THR A 121 -2.33 -8.85 -4.06
CA THR A 121 -2.79 -8.37 -5.35
C THR A 121 -4.28 -8.66 -5.49
N GLY A 122 -5.01 -7.78 -6.17
CA GLY A 122 -6.45 -7.99 -6.31
C GLY A 122 -7.22 -6.79 -6.78
N VAL A 123 -8.54 -6.98 -6.83
CA VAL A 123 -9.50 -5.99 -7.32
C VAL A 123 -10.75 -5.94 -6.46
N ASN A 124 -11.53 -4.89 -6.65
CA ASN A 124 -12.81 -4.68 -5.99
C ASN A 124 -13.90 -5.51 -6.66
N LEU A 125 -14.93 -5.87 -5.90
CA LEU A 125 -16.14 -6.53 -6.39
C LEU A 125 -17.35 -6.02 -5.63
N ASP A 126 -18.38 -5.57 -6.34
CA ASP A 126 -19.70 -5.17 -5.80
C ASP A 126 -19.59 -4.18 -4.61
N GLY A 127 -18.67 -3.21 -4.72
CA GLY A 127 -18.43 -2.19 -3.68
C GLY A 127 -17.56 -2.66 -2.51
N PHE A 128 -17.12 -3.92 -2.51
CA PHE A 128 -16.16 -4.43 -1.53
C PHE A 128 -14.74 -4.27 -2.05
N LYS A 129 -13.90 -3.53 -1.32
CA LYS A 129 -12.50 -3.33 -1.68
C LYS A 129 -11.68 -4.63 -1.56
N ASN A 130 -10.83 -4.89 -2.57
CA ASN A 130 -9.84 -5.97 -2.57
C ASN A 130 -10.41 -7.37 -2.26
N LEU A 131 -11.66 -7.64 -2.67
CA LEU A 131 -12.34 -8.90 -2.37
C LEU A 131 -11.81 -10.07 -3.22
N LEU A 132 -11.47 -9.79 -4.48
CA LEU A 132 -10.90 -10.78 -5.39
C LEU A 132 -9.40 -10.57 -5.49
N GLY A 133 -8.62 -11.59 -5.16
CA GLY A 133 -7.17 -11.47 -5.25
C GLY A 133 -6.42 -12.70 -4.74
N VAL A 134 -5.11 -12.59 -4.78
CA VAL A 134 -4.17 -13.60 -4.31
C VAL A 134 -3.04 -12.96 -3.51
N ILE A 135 -2.36 -13.77 -2.71
CA ILE A 135 -1.09 -13.40 -2.09
C ILE A 135 0.00 -14.12 -2.89
N ARG A 136 0.79 -13.36 -3.63
CA ARG A 136 1.92 -13.86 -4.42
C ARG A 136 3.00 -12.80 -4.47
N GLN A 137 4.23 -13.14 -4.09
CA GLN A 137 5.33 -12.20 -4.08
C GLN A 137 5.77 -11.82 -5.50
N PRO A 138 6.12 -10.55 -5.76
CA PRO A 138 6.80 -10.15 -6.99
C PRO A 138 8.23 -10.71 -7.02
N GLU A 139 8.80 -10.89 -8.20
CA GLU A 139 10.22 -11.27 -8.37
C GLU A 139 11.14 -10.23 -7.72
N PHE A 140 10.77 -8.94 -7.86
CA PHE A 140 11.41 -7.81 -7.19
C PHE A 140 10.49 -6.60 -7.15
N THR A 141 10.81 -5.64 -6.29
CA THR A 141 10.22 -4.29 -6.26
C THR A 141 11.37 -3.27 -6.38
N ALA A 142 11.37 -2.49 -7.48
CA ALA A 142 12.39 -1.46 -7.73
C ALA A 142 11.83 -0.08 -7.38
N ILE A 143 12.37 0.57 -6.36
CA ILE A 143 11.91 1.85 -5.84
C ILE A 143 12.78 2.98 -6.39
N PHE A 144 12.14 3.94 -7.06
CA PHE A 144 12.74 5.15 -7.61
C PHE A 144 12.06 6.38 -7.01
N PRO A 145 12.64 7.00 -5.95
CA PRO A 145 12.04 8.18 -5.31
C PRO A 145 11.80 9.36 -6.27
N GLU A 146 12.53 9.40 -7.39
CA GLU A 146 12.37 10.41 -8.45
C GLU A 146 10.94 10.42 -9.04
N ALA A 147 10.26 9.29 -9.03
CA ALA A 147 8.87 9.18 -9.50
C ALA A 147 7.89 10.03 -8.67
N LEU A 148 8.27 10.44 -7.46
CA LEU A 148 7.44 11.29 -6.58
C LEU A 148 7.37 12.74 -7.04
N GLN A 149 8.25 13.19 -7.94
CA GLN A 149 8.30 14.60 -8.38
C GLN A 149 7.00 15.10 -9.03
N THR A 150 6.24 14.20 -9.65
CA THR A 150 4.96 14.51 -10.30
C THR A 150 3.74 14.02 -9.52
N LEU A 151 3.96 13.46 -8.33
CA LEU A 151 2.88 12.91 -7.52
C LEU A 151 2.02 14.04 -6.93
N PRO A 152 0.68 14.02 -7.11
CA PRO A 152 -0.21 14.97 -6.47
C PRO A 152 -0.07 14.97 -4.95
N GLU A 153 -0.18 16.15 -4.33
CA GLU A 153 0.06 16.33 -2.90
C GLU A 153 -0.82 15.45 -2.02
N LYS A 154 -2.08 15.25 -2.40
CA LYS A 154 -3.02 14.37 -1.68
C LYS A 154 -2.51 12.92 -1.63
N GLU A 155 -2.00 12.41 -2.76
CA GLU A 155 -1.44 11.07 -2.86
C GLU A 155 -0.10 10.95 -2.11
N PHE A 156 0.70 12.02 -2.16
CA PHE A 156 1.94 12.10 -1.39
C PHE A 156 1.66 12.02 0.12
N ARG A 157 0.71 12.82 0.64
CA ARG A 157 0.31 12.79 2.06
C ARG A 157 -0.25 11.42 2.46
N SER A 158 -1.02 10.78 1.58
CA SER A 158 -1.52 9.43 1.82
C SER A 158 -0.38 8.42 2.05
N GLY A 159 0.66 8.48 1.23
CA GLY A 159 1.86 7.66 1.41
C GLY A 159 2.66 8.01 2.67
N LEU A 160 2.74 9.30 2.99
CA LEU A 160 3.44 9.77 4.20
C LEU A 160 2.78 9.24 5.48
N ALA A 161 1.46 9.15 5.53
CA ALA A 161 0.74 8.54 6.65
C ALA A 161 1.15 7.07 6.86
N GLU A 162 1.25 6.30 5.78
CA GLU A 162 1.66 4.89 5.83
C GLU A 162 3.15 4.71 6.20
N MET A 163 3.99 5.63 5.75
CA MET A 163 5.39 5.66 6.15
C MET A 163 5.56 5.93 7.65
N LEU A 164 4.85 6.93 8.18
CA LEU A 164 4.82 7.24 9.61
C LEU A 164 4.21 6.08 10.42
N LYS A 165 3.14 5.44 9.93
CA LYS A 165 2.60 4.21 10.52
C LYS A 165 3.68 3.14 10.67
N THR A 166 4.47 2.91 9.62
CA THR A 166 5.55 1.92 9.64
C THR A 166 6.58 2.24 10.72
N PHE A 167 6.92 3.52 10.90
CA PHE A 167 7.87 3.93 11.94
C PHE A 167 7.26 3.97 13.35
N ILE A 168 5.95 4.13 13.50
CA ILE A 168 5.29 3.89 14.80
C ILE A 168 5.36 2.40 15.17
N ILE A 169 5.37 1.50 14.20
CA ILE A 169 5.50 0.05 14.44
C ILE A 169 6.95 -0.32 14.79
N LYS A 170 7.92 0.22 14.06
CA LYS A 170 9.36 -0.02 14.24
C LYS A 170 10.15 1.23 13.87
N ASN A 171 10.84 1.85 14.83
CA ASN A 171 11.53 3.14 14.68
C ASN A 171 13.06 3.02 14.77
N PRO A 172 13.76 2.45 13.76
CA PRO A 172 15.22 2.42 13.77
C PRO A 172 15.78 3.82 13.52
N SER A 173 16.88 4.15 14.22
CA SER A 173 17.63 5.40 14.00
C SER A 173 16.77 6.66 14.01
N HIS A 174 15.73 6.71 14.86
CA HIS A 174 14.79 7.84 14.95
C HIS A 174 14.12 8.19 13.61
N ALA A 175 13.84 7.18 12.79
CA ALA A 175 13.24 7.37 11.46
C ALA A 175 11.89 8.10 11.50
N TYR A 176 11.10 7.90 12.56
CA TYR A 176 9.83 8.61 12.76
C TYR A 176 10.07 10.11 12.89
N GLU A 177 10.91 10.50 13.84
CA GLU A 177 11.23 11.91 14.13
C GLU A 177 11.87 12.59 12.92
N ARG A 178 12.77 11.90 12.24
CA ARG A 178 13.39 12.39 10.99
C ARG A 178 12.35 12.59 9.89
N THR A 179 11.41 11.67 9.72
CA THR A 179 10.34 11.82 8.72
C THR A 179 9.44 13.01 9.02
N VAL A 180 9.12 13.25 10.29
CA VAL A 180 8.33 14.43 10.71
C VAL A 180 9.07 15.72 10.44
N ALA A 181 10.39 15.76 10.67
CA ALA A 181 11.21 16.96 10.54
C ALA A 181 11.65 17.28 9.10
N GLU A 182 11.99 16.24 8.33
CA GLU A 182 12.69 16.36 7.05
C GLU A 182 11.86 15.84 5.86
N GLY A 183 10.75 15.13 6.14
CA GLY A 183 9.94 14.47 5.11
C GLY A 183 10.49 13.09 4.68
N PRO A 184 9.95 12.51 3.60
CA PRO A 184 10.29 11.17 3.14
C PRO A 184 11.57 11.19 2.28
N LEU A 185 12.71 11.34 2.90
CA LEU A 185 14.00 11.22 2.24
C LEU A 185 14.19 9.83 1.61
N PRO A 186 14.96 9.69 0.52
CA PRO A 186 15.17 8.41 -0.16
C PRO A 186 15.59 7.27 0.77
N GLU A 187 16.50 7.50 1.70
CA GLU A 187 16.95 6.50 2.68
C GLU A 187 15.84 6.12 3.67
N LEU A 188 14.95 7.05 4.04
CA LEU A 188 13.81 6.77 4.91
C LEU A 188 12.73 5.97 4.19
N ILE A 189 12.51 6.22 2.90
CA ILE A 189 11.62 5.41 2.03
C ILE A 189 12.14 3.97 1.98
N GLN A 190 13.44 3.77 1.71
CA GLN A 190 14.05 2.44 1.68
C GLN A 190 13.96 1.74 3.04
N MET A 191 14.14 2.48 4.13
CA MET A 191 14.02 1.94 5.49
C MET A 191 12.59 1.49 5.80
N ALA A 192 11.57 2.27 5.45
CA ALA A 192 10.17 1.90 5.62
C ALA A 192 9.82 0.65 4.78
N ALA A 193 10.24 0.62 3.52
CA ALA A 193 10.08 -0.54 2.63
C ALA A 193 10.73 -1.80 3.21
N GLY A 194 11.96 -1.68 3.72
CA GLY A 194 12.70 -2.79 4.34
C GLY A 194 12.02 -3.32 5.61
N ILE A 195 11.44 -2.44 6.45
CA ILE A 195 10.67 -2.85 7.62
C ILE A 195 9.43 -3.66 7.21
N LYS A 196 8.69 -3.18 6.20
CA LYS A 196 7.53 -3.91 5.70
C LYS A 196 7.92 -5.26 5.14
N GLN A 197 8.97 -5.31 4.32
CA GLN A 197 9.48 -6.56 3.76
C GLN A 197 9.85 -7.56 4.86
N GLU A 198 10.60 -7.14 5.88
CA GLU A 198 10.94 -7.99 7.03
C GLU A 198 9.71 -8.58 7.74
N ILE A 199 8.66 -7.77 7.90
CA ILE A 199 7.41 -8.22 8.51
C ILE A 199 6.70 -9.25 7.62
N VAL A 200 6.67 -9.02 6.31
CA VAL A 200 6.04 -9.91 5.32
C VAL A 200 6.79 -11.25 5.23
N GLU A 201 8.12 -11.23 5.19
CA GLU A 201 8.94 -12.46 5.16
C GLU A 201 8.70 -13.35 6.38
N LYS A 202 8.41 -12.75 7.55
CA LYS A 202 8.10 -13.49 8.77
C LYS A 202 6.65 -13.98 8.85
N ASP A 203 5.74 -13.38 8.10
CA ASP A 203 4.30 -13.66 8.16
C ASP A 203 3.59 -13.29 6.85
N GLU A 204 3.85 -14.05 5.79
CA GLU A 204 3.33 -13.77 4.45
C GLU A 204 1.79 -13.70 4.40
N PHE A 205 1.11 -14.59 5.13
CA PHE A 205 -0.36 -14.76 5.08
C PHE A 205 -1.11 -14.01 6.19
N GLU A 206 -0.44 -13.10 6.91
CA GLU A 206 -1.07 -12.27 7.96
C GLU A 206 -1.73 -13.08 9.10
N ALA A 207 -1.12 -14.18 9.47
CA ALA A 207 -1.60 -15.00 10.59
C ALA A 207 -1.28 -14.40 11.97
N GLY A 208 -0.21 -13.60 12.09
CA GLY A 208 0.32 -13.07 13.34
C GLY A 208 0.94 -11.69 13.25
N MET A 209 2.25 -11.61 12.99
CA MET A 209 3.05 -10.39 13.05
C MET A 209 2.61 -9.32 12.04
N ARG A 210 2.26 -9.73 10.82
CA ARG A 210 1.85 -8.82 9.74
C ARG A 210 0.59 -8.02 10.10
N ARG A 211 -0.23 -8.50 11.04
CA ARG A 211 -1.39 -7.75 11.57
C ARG A 211 -1.01 -6.41 12.19
N LYS A 212 0.24 -6.23 12.65
CA LYS A 212 0.72 -4.94 13.18
C LYS A 212 0.64 -3.82 12.14
N LEU A 213 0.73 -4.15 10.84
CA LEU A 213 0.58 -3.20 9.74
C LEU A 213 -0.83 -2.57 9.67
N ASN A 214 -1.82 -3.15 10.35
CA ASN A 214 -3.17 -2.60 10.44
C ASN A 214 -3.32 -1.54 11.57
N LEU A 215 -2.23 -0.94 12.07
CA LEU A 215 -2.31 0.22 12.96
C LEU A 215 -3.12 1.34 12.29
N GLY A 216 -4.12 1.87 12.98
CA GLY A 216 -5.03 2.90 12.47
C GLY A 216 -6.14 2.39 11.55
N HIS A 217 -6.00 1.23 10.92
CA HIS A 217 -6.92 0.76 9.87
C HIS A 217 -8.34 0.43 10.37
N THR A 218 -8.52 0.07 11.62
CA THR A 218 -9.86 -0.21 12.16
C THR A 218 -10.78 1.00 12.05
N TRP A 219 -10.30 2.17 12.47
CA TRP A 219 -11.03 3.43 12.31
C TRP A 219 -10.92 3.96 10.88
N GLY A 220 -9.75 3.83 10.23
CA GLY A 220 -9.52 4.28 8.87
C GLY A 220 -10.52 3.67 7.89
N HIS A 221 -10.65 2.35 7.84
CA HIS A 221 -11.63 1.67 6.99
C HIS A 221 -13.08 2.03 7.33
N ALA A 222 -13.40 2.24 8.61
CA ALA A 222 -14.73 2.67 9.01
C ALA A 222 -15.05 4.09 8.51
N ILE A 223 -14.06 5.00 8.52
CA ILE A 223 -14.18 6.35 7.96
C ILE A 223 -14.38 6.29 6.44
N GLU A 224 -13.54 5.51 5.73
CA GLU A 224 -13.68 5.32 4.28
C GLU A 224 -15.06 4.75 3.90
N TRP A 225 -15.57 3.80 4.68
CA TRP A 225 -16.89 3.21 4.46
C TRP A 225 -18.03 4.20 4.72
N ARG A 226 -17.93 4.99 5.80
CA ARG A 226 -18.98 5.94 6.21
C ARG A 226 -19.01 7.19 5.34
N LEU A 227 -17.86 7.65 4.87
CA LEU A 227 -17.66 8.88 4.12
C LEU A 227 -16.84 8.59 2.83
N PRO A 228 -17.41 7.84 1.88
CA PRO A 228 -16.68 7.41 0.69
C PRO A 228 -16.18 8.61 -0.12
N GLY A 229 -14.87 8.63 -0.39
CA GLY A 229 -14.21 9.68 -1.18
C GLY A 229 -13.88 10.99 -0.44
N ALA A 230 -14.36 11.18 0.80
CA ALA A 230 -14.07 12.38 1.59
C ALA A 230 -12.59 12.44 2.04
N TYR A 231 -12.02 11.29 2.33
CA TYR A 231 -10.63 11.14 2.76
C TYR A 231 -9.88 10.18 1.85
N SER A 232 -8.60 10.43 1.61
CA SER A 232 -7.70 9.41 1.06
C SER A 232 -7.47 8.30 2.09
N HIS A 233 -6.98 7.15 1.64
CA HIS A 233 -6.67 6.03 2.53
C HIS A 233 -5.74 6.45 3.67
N GLY A 234 -4.62 7.09 3.36
CA GLY A 234 -3.65 7.53 4.38
C GLY A 234 -4.21 8.59 5.32
N GLU A 235 -5.06 9.50 4.84
CA GLU A 235 -5.75 10.47 5.70
C GLU A 235 -6.67 9.77 6.72
N ALA A 236 -7.45 8.79 6.27
CA ALA A 236 -8.30 8.00 7.14
C ALA A 236 -7.49 7.18 8.16
N VAL A 237 -6.38 6.58 7.72
CA VAL A 237 -5.45 5.84 8.59
C VAL A 237 -4.76 6.77 9.60
N ALA A 238 -4.40 7.99 9.21
CA ALA A 238 -3.81 8.99 10.12
C ALA A 238 -4.76 9.31 11.28
N ILE A 239 -6.03 9.59 10.99
CA ILE A 239 -7.05 9.76 12.02
C ILE A 239 -7.13 8.50 12.90
N GLY A 240 -7.14 7.33 12.29
CA GLY A 240 -7.21 6.05 12.99
C GLY A 240 -6.01 5.78 13.90
N MET A 241 -4.81 6.23 13.53
CA MET A 241 -3.61 6.11 14.39
C MET A 241 -3.75 6.93 15.67
N VAL A 242 -4.31 8.13 15.58
CA VAL A 242 -4.57 8.96 16.76
C VAL A 242 -5.63 8.31 17.65
N GLN A 243 -6.69 7.73 17.09
CA GLN A 243 -7.70 7.02 17.88
C GLN A 243 -7.12 5.77 18.55
N ALA A 244 -6.25 5.03 17.84
CA ALA A 244 -5.56 3.88 18.42
C ALA A 244 -4.66 4.29 19.60
N ALA A 245 -4.00 5.44 19.52
CA ALA A 245 -3.18 5.96 20.60
C ALA A 245 -4.02 6.46 21.79
N ARG A 246 -5.13 7.18 21.56
CA ARG A 246 -6.09 7.57 22.60
C ARG A 246 -6.65 6.35 23.33
N TYR A 247 -6.99 5.29 22.58
CA TYR A 247 -7.44 4.04 23.17
C TYR A 247 -6.33 3.39 24.02
N ALA A 248 -5.10 3.36 23.54
CA ALA A 248 -3.96 2.80 24.26
C ALA A 248 -3.69 3.53 25.59
N GLU A 249 -3.79 4.87 25.61
CA GLU A 249 -3.66 5.68 26.85
C GLU A 249 -4.81 5.40 27.82
N ARG A 250 -6.06 5.46 27.33
CA ARG A 250 -7.27 5.24 28.16
C ARG A 250 -7.24 3.89 28.89
N PHE A 251 -6.67 2.86 28.28
CA PHE A 251 -6.63 1.51 28.86
C PHE A 251 -5.25 1.12 29.43
N GLY A 252 -4.35 2.09 29.63
CA GLY A 252 -3.05 1.87 30.26
C GLY A 252 -2.10 0.95 29.46
N ILE A 253 -2.25 0.94 28.13
CA ILE A 253 -1.41 0.15 27.22
C ILE A 253 -0.20 0.97 26.78
N ALA A 254 -0.37 2.29 26.64
CA ALA A 254 0.72 3.20 26.30
C ALA A 254 1.71 3.30 27.49
N GLU A 255 3.00 3.15 27.19
CA GLU A 255 4.11 3.36 28.12
C GLU A 255 4.57 4.83 28.14
N GLU A 256 4.24 5.60 27.09
CA GLU A 256 4.60 7.01 26.91
C GLU A 256 3.39 7.89 27.24
N GLU A 257 3.53 8.80 28.19
CA GLU A 257 2.50 9.78 28.55
C GLU A 257 2.33 10.80 27.42
N GLY A 258 1.08 11.10 27.04
CA GLY A 258 0.78 12.04 25.97
C GLY A 258 1.09 11.52 24.55
N LEU A 259 1.22 10.20 24.36
CA LEU A 259 1.53 9.56 23.07
C LEU A 259 0.52 9.96 21.97
N ALA A 260 -0.78 9.99 22.29
CA ALA A 260 -1.81 10.38 21.35
C ALA A 260 -1.70 11.85 20.92
N ALA A 261 -1.40 12.74 21.87
CA ALA A 261 -1.19 14.16 21.62
C ALA A 261 0.07 14.38 20.74
N ARG A 262 1.15 13.65 21.02
CA ARG A 262 2.40 13.64 20.23
C ARG A 262 2.12 13.19 18.80
N ILE A 263 1.55 12.00 18.61
CA ILE A 263 1.24 11.47 17.28
C ILE A 263 0.30 12.44 16.52
N GLY A 264 -0.73 12.96 17.18
CA GLY A 264 -1.65 13.92 16.56
C GLY A 264 -0.96 15.21 16.11
N LYS A 265 -0.08 15.79 16.95
CA LYS A 265 0.72 16.97 16.62
C LYS A 265 1.62 16.71 15.42
N ASP A 266 2.32 15.59 15.39
CA ASP A 266 3.30 15.24 14.36
C ASP A 266 2.60 14.97 13.01
N LEU A 267 1.50 14.21 13.02
CA LEU A 267 0.69 13.99 11.81
C LEU A 267 0.12 15.31 11.26
N LYS A 268 -0.36 16.20 12.13
CA LYS A 268 -0.85 17.51 11.75
C LYS A 268 0.26 18.39 11.15
N ALA A 269 1.47 18.34 11.68
CA ALA A 269 2.63 19.02 11.12
C ALA A 269 2.97 18.52 9.71
N CYS A 270 2.69 17.23 9.41
CA CYS A 270 2.81 16.62 8.09
C CYS A 270 1.60 16.90 7.17
N GLY A 271 0.67 17.78 7.56
CA GLY A 271 -0.50 18.14 6.77
C GLY A 271 -1.61 17.07 6.74
N LEU A 272 -1.61 16.13 7.70
CA LEU A 272 -2.58 15.05 7.80
C LEU A 272 -3.70 15.40 8.80
N PRO A 273 -4.96 14.97 8.53
CA PRO A 273 -6.05 15.15 9.47
C PRO A 273 -5.89 14.23 10.68
N THR A 274 -6.33 14.70 11.85
CA THR A 274 -6.15 13.99 13.13
C THR A 274 -7.43 13.86 13.95
N GLU A 275 -8.48 14.59 13.56
CA GLU A 275 -9.75 14.58 14.28
C GLU A 275 -10.78 13.67 13.60
N LEU A 276 -11.60 13.01 14.40
CA LEU A 276 -12.70 12.20 13.88
C LEU A 276 -13.71 13.08 13.14
N PRO A 277 -14.12 12.68 11.93
CA PRO A 277 -15.11 13.45 11.15
C PRO A 277 -16.55 13.31 11.66
N CYS A 278 -16.80 12.33 12.51
CA CYS A 278 -18.10 12.03 13.11
C CYS A 278 -17.92 11.29 14.43
N PRO A 279 -18.98 11.20 15.27
CA PRO A 279 -18.93 10.42 16.49
C PRO A 279 -18.56 8.96 16.25
N VAL A 280 -17.82 8.34 17.16
CA VAL A 280 -17.42 6.90 17.08
C VAL A 280 -18.63 6.00 16.89
N SER A 281 -19.77 6.33 17.52
CA SER A 281 -21.02 5.56 17.40
C SER A 281 -21.50 5.38 15.94
N GLU A 282 -21.19 6.32 15.04
CA GLU A 282 -21.51 6.21 13.62
C GLU A 282 -20.55 5.29 12.86
N LEU A 283 -19.36 5.05 13.39
CA LEU A 283 -18.34 4.17 12.81
C LEU A 283 -18.49 2.71 13.27
N LEU A 284 -19.13 2.46 14.42
CA LEU A 284 -19.30 1.12 15.00
C LEU A 284 -19.93 0.10 14.03
N PRO A 285 -20.97 0.44 13.25
CA PRO A 285 -21.55 -0.52 12.29
C PRO A 285 -20.54 -1.00 11.23
N ALA A 286 -19.66 -0.13 10.76
CA ALA A 286 -18.61 -0.48 9.81
C ALA A 286 -17.51 -1.31 10.47
N ILE A 287 -17.08 -0.93 11.67
CA ILE A 287 -16.09 -1.67 12.49
C ILE A 287 -16.59 -3.09 12.78
N ALA A 288 -17.88 -3.26 13.09
CA ALA A 288 -18.45 -4.58 13.35
C ALA A 288 -18.56 -5.46 12.09
N LYS A 289 -18.78 -4.85 10.89
CA LYS A 289 -18.85 -5.58 9.62
C LYS A 289 -17.51 -6.11 9.16
N ASP A 290 -16.44 -5.34 9.30
CA ASP A 290 -15.07 -5.72 8.90
C ASP A 290 -14.59 -6.97 9.64
N LYS A 291 -15.26 -7.27 10.75
CA LYS A 291 -14.84 -8.35 11.64
C LYS A 291 -16.01 -9.23 12.04
N LYS A 292 -16.65 -9.90 11.05
CA LYS A 292 -17.51 -11.07 11.37
C LYS A 292 -16.76 -11.94 12.39
N ALA A 293 -16.94 -11.50 13.64
CA ALA A 293 -16.03 -11.66 14.76
C ALA A 293 -15.88 -13.14 15.08
N GLN A 294 -14.67 -13.55 15.28
CA GLN A 294 -14.43 -14.64 16.20
C GLN A 294 -14.92 -14.20 17.59
N ASN A 295 -16.14 -14.64 17.98
CA ASN A 295 -16.74 -14.42 19.31
C ASN A 295 -17.01 -12.96 19.73
N GLY A 296 -17.46 -12.09 18.83
CA GLY A 296 -17.86 -10.71 19.19
C GLY A 296 -16.70 -9.74 19.51
N GLN A 297 -15.45 -10.17 19.43
CA GLN A 297 -14.29 -9.34 19.71
C GLN A 297 -13.59 -8.89 18.41
N ILE A 298 -13.02 -7.70 18.44
CA ILE A 298 -12.19 -7.16 17.36
C ILE A 298 -10.70 -7.16 17.77
N ARG A 299 -9.82 -7.20 16.78
CA ARG A 299 -8.38 -7.04 17.02
C ARG A 299 -7.97 -5.61 16.70
N LEU A 300 -7.46 -4.90 17.69
CA LEU A 300 -6.87 -3.59 17.53
C LEU A 300 -5.34 -3.69 17.57
N VAL A 301 -4.70 -2.92 16.69
CA VAL A 301 -3.28 -2.62 16.81
C VAL A 301 -3.14 -1.32 17.57
N LEU A 302 -2.43 -1.35 18.68
CA LEU A 302 -2.34 -0.26 19.63
C LEU A 302 -0.88 0.12 19.85
N PRO A 303 -0.52 1.40 19.72
CA PRO A 303 0.83 1.85 19.99
C PRO A 303 1.11 1.83 21.50
N VAL A 304 2.26 1.28 21.86
CA VAL A 304 2.77 1.28 23.23
C VAL A 304 3.67 2.49 23.43
N ARG A 305 4.50 2.77 22.43
CA ARG A 305 5.33 3.96 22.23
C ARG A 305 5.74 4.00 20.78
N ILE A 306 6.36 5.08 20.32
CA ILE A 306 6.94 5.12 18.98
C ILE A 306 7.97 3.98 18.84
N GLY A 307 7.83 3.18 17.78
CA GLY A 307 8.63 2.00 17.51
C GLY A 307 8.16 0.70 18.17
N LYS A 308 7.02 0.70 18.88
CA LYS A 308 6.46 -0.50 19.52
C LYS A 308 4.95 -0.50 19.51
N VAL A 309 4.35 -1.54 18.95
CA VAL A 309 2.91 -1.76 18.93
C VAL A 309 2.56 -3.17 19.42
N VAL A 310 1.34 -3.33 19.91
CA VAL A 310 0.76 -4.61 20.33
C VAL A 310 -0.57 -4.85 19.62
N VAL A 311 -0.94 -6.11 19.45
CA VAL A 311 -2.27 -6.51 18.95
C VAL A 311 -3.09 -7.04 20.12
N LYS A 312 -4.23 -6.43 20.37
CA LYS A 312 -5.15 -6.81 21.46
C LYS A 312 -6.52 -7.17 20.89
N LYS A 313 -7.16 -8.16 21.51
CA LYS A 313 -8.59 -8.41 21.31
C LYS A 313 -9.36 -7.52 22.26
N VAL A 314 -10.33 -6.79 21.75
CA VAL A 314 -11.14 -5.84 22.51
C VAL A 314 -12.63 -6.01 22.16
N ASP A 315 -13.50 -5.63 23.09
CA ASP A 315 -14.92 -5.50 22.81
C ASP A 315 -15.16 -4.21 22.01
N PRO A 316 -15.87 -4.25 20.86
CA PRO A 316 -16.20 -3.05 20.09
C PRO A 316 -16.93 -1.97 20.87
N SER A 317 -17.69 -2.34 21.89
CA SER A 317 -18.41 -1.39 22.77
C SER A 317 -17.48 -0.49 23.60
N THR A 318 -16.19 -0.83 23.68
CA THR A 318 -15.19 -0.05 24.41
C THR A 318 -14.52 1.05 23.57
N LEU A 319 -14.83 1.15 22.27
CA LEU A 319 -14.25 2.14 21.35
C LEU A 319 -14.74 3.57 21.58
#